data_2527aa1fe24436043d849d2445eaee48
#
_entry.id   2527aa1fe24436043d849d2445eaee48
#
_cell.length_a   1.000
_cell.length_b   1.000
_cell.length_c   1.000
_cell.angle_alpha   90.00
_cell.angle_beta   90.00
_cell.angle_gamma   90.00
#
_symmetry.space_group_name_H-M   'P 1'
#
loop_
_entity.id
_entity.type
_entity.pdbx_description
1 polymer ?
#
loop_
_entity_poly.entity_id
_entity_poly.type
_entity_poly.pdbx_seq_one_letter_code
_entity_poly.pdbx_strand_id
1 'polypeptide(L)'
;VFIVVLTALTSGRVAMTFFGLLLVFAGLLVVYRDWVKALVPVIPMVIVIGWSGGVMSYLNIDYTPMTATLGALILGVGSEYAILMMERYFEEKDKGVSHIEAIQMASSKIGSAIVASGATTVFGFMALIASPFPMITDFGMVTVIDIVLALLATFVVFPPLMITLDTWRDRRKGLRTAEKRTEIQKQTQGAEI
;
A
#
# COMPACT_ATOMS: atom_id res chain seq x y z
N VAL A 1 28.48 19.71 -14.43
CA VAL A 1 27.28 19.29 -15.15
C VAL A 1 26.79 17.94 -14.62
N PHE A 2 27.63 16.91 -14.53
CA PHE A 2 27.25 15.56 -14.11
C PHE A 2 26.69 15.50 -12.68
N ILE A 3 27.32 16.19 -11.72
CA ILE A 3 26.86 16.28 -10.33
C ILE A 3 25.50 16.97 -10.24
N VAL A 4 25.27 18.04 -11.00
CA VAL A 4 23.99 18.77 -11.03
C VAL A 4 22.87 17.87 -11.57
N VAL A 5 23.15 17.08 -12.61
CA VAL A 5 22.19 16.13 -13.18
C VAL A 5 21.86 15.01 -12.17
N LEU A 6 22.86 14.45 -11.50
CA LEU A 6 22.65 13.44 -10.45
C LEU A 6 21.85 13.99 -9.27
N THR A 7 22.17 15.19 -8.80
CA THR A 7 21.43 15.83 -7.70
C THR A 7 19.99 16.15 -8.12
N ALA A 8 19.77 16.59 -9.35
CA ALA A 8 18.43 16.84 -9.89
C ALA A 8 17.62 15.52 -10.04
N LEU A 9 18.26 14.43 -10.44
CA LEU A 9 17.60 13.11 -10.55
C LEU A 9 17.22 12.52 -9.18
N THR A 10 18.10 12.63 -8.18
CA THR A 10 17.82 12.15 -6.83
C THR A 10 16.78 12.99 -6.09
N SER A 11 16.85 14.32 -6.20
CA SER A 11 15.82 15.20 -5.64
C SER A 11 14.48 15.08 -6.38
N GLY A 12 14.51 14.89 -7.70
CA GLY A 12 13.33 14.64 -8.53
C GLY A 12 12.61 13.35 -8.15
N ARG A 13 13.34 12.28 -7.83
CA ARG A 13 12.76 11.00 -7.40
C ARG A 13 11.93 11.13 -6.12
N VAL A 14 12.48 11.76 -5.09
CA VAL A 14 11.77 11.96 -3.82
C VAL A 14 10.50 12.79 -4.05
N ALA A 15 10.60 13.86 -4.84
CA ALA A 15 9.44 14.67 -5.18
C ALA A 15 8.40 13.89 -5.99
N MET A 16 8.81 13.12 -7.01
CA MET A 16 7.91 12.30 -7.82
C MET A 16 7.23 11.21 -6.99
N THR A 17 7.98 10.53 -6.12
CA THR A 17 7.44 9.50 -5.23
C THR A 17 6.45 10.09 -4.24
N PHE A 18 6.79 11.23 -3.62
CA PHE A 18 5.90 11.92 -2.70
C PHE A 18 4.61 12.41 -3.39
N PHE A 19 4.75 12.99 -4.57
CA PHE A 19 3.59 13.44 -5.36
C PHE A 19 2.72 12.27 -5.81
N GLY A 20 3.34 11.17 -6.26
CA GLY A 20 2.63 9.94 -6.60
C GLY A 20 1.87 9.35 -5.42
N LEU A 21 2.49 9.32 -4.24
CA LEU A 21 1.90 8.82 -2.99
C LEU A 21 0.70 9.69 -2.56
N LEU A 22 0.84 11.02 -2.67
CA LEU A 22 -0.24 11.97 -2.40
C LEU A 22 -1.39 11.80 -3.38
N LEU A 23 -1.09 11.59 -4.67
CA LEU A 23 -2.09 11.40 -5.72
C LEU A 23 -2.86 10.09 -5.54
N VAL A 24 -2.17 8.98 -5.23
CA VAL A 24 -2.80 7.68 -4.89
C VAL A 24 -3.67 7.84 -3.65
N PHE A 25 -3.16 8.45 -2.59
CA PHE A 25 -3.93 8.68 -1.37
C PHE A 25 -5.17 9.54 -1.63
N ALA A 26 -5.03 10.66 -2.37
CA ALA A 26 -6.14 11.53 -2.72
C ALA A 26 -7.19 10.80 -3.59
N GLY A 27 -6.75 10.01 -4.57
CA GLY A 27 -7.62 9.17 -5.40
C GLY A 27 -8.42 8.18 -4.57
N LEU A 28 -7.75 7.46 -3.67
CA LEU A 28 -8.42 6.52 -2.76
C LEU A 28 -9.38 7.23 -1.79
N LEU A 29 -9.02 8.41 -1.32
CA LEU A 29 -9.89 9.21 -0.45
C LEU A 29 -11.17 9.64 -1.17
N VAL A 30 -11.08 10.03 -2.44
CA VAL A 30 -12.25 10.38 -3.27
C VAL A 30 -13.14 9.17 -3.50
N VAL A 31 -12.56 8.01 -3.82
CA VAL A 31 -13.29 6.77 -4.10
C VAL A 31 -13.97 6.22 -2.84
N TYR A 32 -13.22 6.05 -1.77
CA TYR A 32 -13.72 5.39 -0.55
C TYR A 32 -14.41 6.35 0.42
N ARG A 33 -14.13 7.66 0.33
CA ARG A 33 -14.65 8.68 1.27
C ARG A 33 -14.38 8.34 2.75
N ASP A 34 -13.34 7.57 3.00
CA ASP A 34 -12.95 7.06 4.32
C ASP A 34 -11.42 7.12 4.46
N TRP A 35 -10.96 7.89 5.43
CA TRP A 35 -9.53 8.09 5.68
C TRP A 35 -8.79 6.79 5.99
N VAL A 36 -9.41 5.85 6.69
CA VAL A 36 -8.79 4.58 7.04
C VAL A 36 -8.62 3.72 5.79
N LYS A 37 -9.68 3.61 4.97
CA LYS A 37 -9.61 2.85 3.71
C LYS A 37 -8.63 3.46 2.70
N ALA A 38 -8.43 4.78 2.73
CA ALA A 38 -7.45 5.43 1.87
C ALA A 38 -6.00 5.25 2.37
N LEU A 39 -5.78 5.22 3.68
CA LEU A 39 -4.45 5.15 4.29
C LEU A 39 -3.89 3.72 4.29
N VAL A 40 -4.73 2.73 4.51
CA VAL A 40 -4.31 1.32 4.68
C VAL A 40 -3.48 0.78 3.50
N PRO A 41 -3.86 0.96 2.23
CA PRO A 41 -3.04 0.49 1.10
C PRO A 41 -1.74 1.25 0.92
N VAL A 42 -1.69 2.51 1.37
CA VAL A 42 -0.54 3.40 1.18
C VAL A 42 0.64 3.04 2.10
N ILE A 43 0.35 2.63 3.34
CA ILE A 43 1.40 2.33 4.33
C ILE A 43 2.34 1.20 3.88
N PRO A 44 1.87 0.03 3.41
CA PRO A 44 2.75 -1.01 2.88
C PRO A 44 3.62 -0.51 1.73
N MET A 45 3.09 0.38 0.88
CA MET A 45 3.84 0.90 -0.26
C MET A 45 4.99 1.81 0.17
N VAL A 46 4.81 2.62 1.21
CA VAL A 46 5.90 3.42 1.78
C VAL A 46 7.04 2.52 2.29
N ILE A 47 6.70 1.40 2.91
CA ILE A 47 7.68 0.41 3.38
C ILE A 47 8.41 -0.23 2.20
N VAL A 48 7.70 -0.63 1.15
CA VAL A 48 8.29 -1.23 -0.07
C VAL A 48 9.25 -0.25 -0.76
N ILE A 49 8.86 1.01 -0.89
CA ILE A 49 9.73 2.06 -1.47
C ILE A 49 11.02 2.22 -0.65
N GLY A 50 10.91 2.19 0.67
CA GLY A 50 12.08 2.22 1.56
C GLY A 50 13.00 1.00 1.37
N TRP A 51 12.43 -0.20 1.32
CA TRP A 51 13.16 -1.43 1.06
C TRP A 51 13.80 -1.46 -0.32
N SER A 52 13.09 -1.03 -1.36
CA SER A 52 13.60 -0.89 -2.72
C SER A 52 14.86 -0.03 -2.78
N GLY A 53 14.85 1.13 -2.11
CA GLY A 53 16.04 1.99 -2.02
C GLY A 53 17.22 1.30 -1.31
N GLY A 54 16.96 0.53 -0.25
CA GLY A 54 17.97 -0.27 0.45
C GLY A 54 18.56 -1.37 -0.45
N VAL A 55 17.73 -2.08 -1.20
CA VAL A 55 18.16 -3.14 -2.12
C VAL A 55 19.01 -2.57 -3.26
N MET A 56 18.58 -1.45 -3.85
CA MET A 56 19.37 -0.77 -4.91
C MET A 56 20.76 -0.37 -4.40
N SER A 57 20.83 0.19 -3.18
CA SER A 57 22.11 0.54 -2.54
C SER A 57 22.99 -0.68 -2.30
N TYR A 58 22.41 -1.79 -1.85
CA TYR A 58 23.15 -3.04 -1.60
C TYR A 58 23.67 -3.68 -2.87
N LEU A 59 22.91 -3.62 -3.96
CA LEU A 59 23.31 -4.18 -5.28
C LEU A 59 24.20 -3.23 -6.06
N ASN A 60 24.54 -2.04 -5.55
CA ASN A 60 25.27 -0.99 -6.26
C ASN A 60 24.65 -0.63 -7.62
N ILE A 61 23.31 -0.62 -7.70
CA ILE A 61 22.59 -0.20 -8.89
C ILE A 61 22.43 1.31 -8.87
N ASP A 62 22.98 1.97 -9.89
CA ASP A 62 22.91 3.42 -10.01
C ASP A 62 21.50 3.92 -10.35
N TYR A 63 21.17 5.10 -9.83
CA TYR A 63 19.94 5.78 -10.19
C TYR A 63 20.05 6.35 -11.61
N THR A 64 19.41 5.68 -12.55
CA THR A 64 19.21 6.15 -13.91
C THR A 64 17.85 6.86 -14.05
N PRO A 65 17.60 7.62 -15.13
CA PRO A 65 16.26 8.17 -15.39
C PRO A 65 15.16 7.10 -15.42
N MET A 66 15.45 5.87 -15.86
CA MET A 66 14.50 4.75 -15.84
C MET A 66 14.24 4.26 -14.43
N THR A 67 15.28 4.00 -13.63
CA THR A 67 15.12 3.51 -12.25
C THR A 67 14.51 4.58 -11.33
N ALA A 68 14.63 5.88 -11.65
CA ALA A 68 13.98 6.95 -10.92
C ALA A 68 12.43 6.89 -11.00
N THR A 69 11.88 6.30 -12.07
CA THR A 69 10.42 6.14 -12.25
C THR A 69 9.84 4.94 -11.48
N LEU A 70 10.70 4.05 -10.96
CA LEU A 70 10.25 2.84 -10.25
C LEU A 70 9.37 3.13 -9.03
N GLY A 71 9.61 4.25 -8.33
CA GLY A 71 8.76 4.65 -7.22
C GLY A 71 7.29 4.80 -7.62
N ALA A 72 7.01 5.38 -8.78
CA ALA A 72 5.66 5.53 -9.30
C ALA A 72 5.06 4.18 -9.74
N LEU A 73 5.87 3.30 -10.34
CA LEU A 73 5.47 1.96 -10.74
C LEU A 73 5.12 1.08 -9.53
N ILE A 74 5.93 1.12 -8.47
CA ILE A 74 5.67 0.40 -7.21
C ILE A 74 4.34 0.89 -6.60
N LEU A 75 4.11 2.21 -6.60
CA LEU A 75 2.86 2.78 -6.09
C LEU A 75 1.65 2.29 -6.89
N GLY A 76 1.73 2.21 -8.21
CA GLY A 76 0.65 1.72 -9.05
C GLY A 76 0.35 0.24 -8.82
N VAL A 77 1.33 -0.62 -9.09
CA VAL A 77 1.16 -2.09 -9.02
C VAL A 77 0.99 -2.58 -7.59
N GLY A 78 1.79 -2.05 -6.66
CA GLY A 78 1.74 -2.49 -5.26
C GLY A 78 0.46 -2.07 -4.55
N SER A 79 -0.06 -0.87 -4.82
CA SER A 79 -1.33 -0.43 -4.23
C SER A 79 -2.51 -1.28 -4.70
N GLU A 80 -2.48 -1.77 -5.95
CA GLU A 80 -3.52 -2.67 -6.48
C GLU A 80 -3.66 -3.94 -5.63
N TYR A 81 -2.55 -4.60 -5.28
CA TYR A 81 -2.57 -5.81 -4.44
C TYR A 81 -3.13 -5.54 -3.05
N ALA A 82 -2.73 -4.43 -2.44
CA ALA A 82 -3.22 -4.02 -1.13
C ALA A 82 -4.71 -3.63 -1.17
N ILE A 83 -5.16 -2.95 -2.23
CA ILE A 83 -6.57 -2.57 -2.43
C ILE A 83 -7.44 -3.82 -2.58
N LEU A 84 -7.06 -4.77 -3.45
CA LEU A 84 -7.80 -6.02 -3.64
C LEU A 84 -7.95 -6.79 -2.32
N MET A 85 -6.87 -6.90 -1.54
CA MET A 85 -6.90 -7.56 -0.23
C MET A 85 -7.82 -6.81 0.76
N MET A 86 -7.77 -5.48 0.76
CA MET A 86 -8.63 -4.63 1.60
C MET A 86 -10.11 -4.77 1.25
N GLU A 87 -10.45 -4.70 -0.03
CA GLU A 87 -11.82 -4.87 -0.52
C GLU A 87 -12.40 -6.21 -0.07
N ARG A 88 -11.64 -7.28 -0.27
CA ARG A 88 -12.07 -8.61 0.13
C ARG A 88 -12.22 -8.75 1.64
N TYR A 89 -11.32 -8.14 2.42
CA TYR A 89 -11.44 -8.10 3.87
C TYR A 89 -12.75 -7.44 4.32
N PHE A 90 -13.09 -6.28 3.78
CA PHE A 90 -14.34 -5.59 4.14
C PHE A 90 -15.58 -6.36 3.71
N GLU A 91 -15.54 -6.98 2.53
CA GLU A 91 -16.63 -7.85 2.07
C GLU A 91 -16.89 -9.02 3.01
N GLU A 92 -15.86 -9.67 3.53
CA GLU A 92 -16.02 -10.76 4.50
C GLU A 92 -16.46 -10.21 5.87
N LYS A 93 -15.90 -9.07 6.30
CA LYS A 93 -16.30 -8.42 7.55
C LYS A 93 -17.78 -8.00 7.57
N ASP A 94 -18.31 -7.52 6.47
CA ASP A 94 -19.72 -7.13 6.35
C ASP A 94 -20.68 -8.33 6.50
N LYS A 95 -20.18 -9.57 6.36
CA LYS A 95 -20.90 -10.81 6.66
C LYS A 95 -20.98 -11.14 8.16
N GLY A 96 -20.36 -10.32 9.01
CA GLY A 96 -20.42 -10.44 10.47
C GLY A 96 -19.37 -11.33 11.10
N VAL A 97 -18.30 -11.71 10.36
CA VAL A 97 -17.18 -12.51 10.90
C VAL A 97 -16.18 -11.63 11.64
N SER A 98 -15.36 -12.25 12.49
CA SER A 98 -14.32 -11.53 13.24
C SER A 98 -13.24 -10.95 12.31
N HIS A 99 -12.47 -9.96 12.80
CA HIS A 99 -11.36 -9.35 12.04
C HIS A 99 -10.33 -10.38 11.55
N ILE A 100 -10.01 -11.37 12.40
CA ILE A 100 -9.03 -12.41 12.08
C ILE A 100 -9.58 -13.35 11.02
N GLU A 101 -10.82 -13.78 11.14
CA GLU A 101 -11.47 -14.64 10.14
C GLU A 101 -11.64 -13.92 8.81
N ALA A 102 -12.02 -12.64 8.82
CA ALA A 102 -12.16 -11.84 7.61
C ALA A 102 -10.85 -11.76 6.81
N ILE A 103 -9.70 -11.52 7.48
CA ILE A 103 -8.40 -11.47 6.80
C ILE A 103 -7.93 -12.84 6.31
N GLN A 104 -8.19 -13.90 7.06
CA GLN A 104 -7.90 -15.29 6.64
C GLN A 104 -8.71 -15.67 5.41
N MET A 105 -10.00 -15.37 5.40
CA MET A 105 -10.88 -15.61 4.25
C MET A 105 -10.48 -14.77 3.04
N ALA A 106 -10.13 -13.49 3.25
CA ALA A 106 -9.63 -12.63 2.18
C ALA A 106 -8.36 -13.23 1.56
N SER A 107 -7.35 -13.54 2.37
CA SER A 107 -6.10 -14.13 1.90
C SER A 107 -6.30 -15.47 1.19
N SER A 108 -7.20 -16.32 1.68
CA SER A 108 -7.51 -17.62 1.08
C SER A 108 -8.21 -17.49 -0.27
N LYS A 109 -9.16 -16.54 -0.40
CA LYS A 109 -10.01 -16.44 -1.60
C LYS A 109 -9.34 -15.72 -2.76
N ILE A 110 -8.56 -14.68 -2.49
CA ILE A 110 -7.93 -13.87 -3.55
C ILE A 110 -6.40 -13.96 -3.56
N GLY A 111 -5.79 -14.57 -2.55
CA GLY A 111 -4.33 -14.64 -2.45
C GLY A 111 -3.70 -15.33 -3.67
N SER A 112 -4.29 -16.41 -4.16
CA SER A 112 -3.81 -17.09 -5.36
C SER A 112 -3.89 -16.21 -6.61
N ALA A 113 -4.94 -15.41 -6.75
CA ALA A 113 -5.09 -14.48 -7.88
C ALA A 113 -4.05 -13.36 -7.82
N ILE A 114 -3.80 -12.80 -6.62
CA ILE A 114 -2.77 -11.77 -6.41
C ILE A 114 -1.38 -12.35 -6.72
N VAL A 115 -1.06 -13.56 -6.24
CA VAL A 115 0.23 -14.21 -6.53
C VAL A 115 0.37 -14.51 -8.02
N ALA A 116 -0.67 -15.00 -8.67
CA ALA A 116 -0.64 -15.28 -10.11
C ALA A 116 -0.42 -13.99 -10.94
N SER A 117 -1.12 -12.91 -10.61
CA SER A 117 -0.92 -11.59 -11.24
C SER A 117 0.50 -11.07 -11.03
N GLY A 118 0.99 -11.11 -9.78
CA GLY A 118 2.35 -10.70 -9.47
C GLY A 118 3.40 -11.55 -10.18
N ALA A 119 3.22 -12.86 -10.23
CA ALA A 119 4.12 -13.78 -10.95
C ALA A 119 4.16 -13.46 -12.46
N THR A 120 3.00 -13.21 -13.06
CA THR A 120 2.92 -12.82 -14.48
C THR A 120 3.70 -11.53 -14.73
N THR A 121 3.57 -10.54 -13.85
CA THR A 121 4.30 -9.28 -13.94
C THR A 121 5.80 -9.49 -13.74
N VAL A 122 6.21 -10.31 -12.77
CA VAL A 122 7.61 -10.69 -12.55
C VAL A 122 8.21 -11.32 -13.81
N PHE A 123 7.55 -12.32 -14.40
CA PHE A 123 8.03 -12.97 -15.63
C PHE A 123 8.09 -11.99 -16.81
N GLY A 124 7.12 -11.06 -16.92
CA GLY A 124 7.15 -10.03 -17.95
C GLY A 124 8.38 -9.11 -17.85
N PHE A 125 8.67 -8.61 -16.63
CA PHE A 125 9.84 -7.76 -16.40
C PHE A 125 11.16 -8.54 -16.39
N MET A 126 11.15 -9.82 -16.05
CA MET A 126 12.34 -10.68 -16.12
C MET A 126 12.89 -10.77 -17.55
N ALA A 127 12.05 -10.67 -18.57
CA ALA A 127 12.48 -10.63 -19.96
C ALA A 127 13.39 -9.43 -20.25
N LEU A 128 13.25 -8.30 -19.54
CA LEU A 128 14.11 -7.13 -19.70
C LEU A 128 15.55 -7.36 -19.21
N ILE A 129 15.73 -8.32 -18.28
CA ILE A 129 17.07 -8.67 -17.75
C ILE A 129 17.96 -9.27 -18.85
N ALA A 130 17.38 -9.87 -19.87
CA ALA A 130 18.10 -10.39 -21.02
C ALA A 130 18.49 -9.31 -22.06
N SER A 131 18.20 -8.03 -21.80
CA SER A 131 18.54 -6.92 -22.70
C SER A 131 20.05 -6.70 -22.78
N PRO A 132 20.59 -6.38 -23.97
CA PRO A 132 21.99 -5.97 -24.11
C PRO A 132 22.29 -4.56 -23.55
N PHE A 133 21.25 -3.81 -23.17
CA PHE A 133 21.37 -2.45 -22.63
C PHE A 133 21.34 -2.47 -21.10
N PRO A 134 22.44 -2.10 -20.40
CA PRO A 134 22.53 -2.16 -18.93
C PRO A 134 21.39 -1.42 -18.23
N MET A 135 21.00 -0.25 -18.72
CA MET A 135 19.92 0.54 -18.14
C MET A 135 18.56 -0.20 -18.14
N ILE A 136 18.28 -1.00 -19.17
CA ILE A 136 17.06 -1.81 -19.27
C ILE A 136 17.15 -3.03 -18.37
N THR A 137 18.33 -3.64 -18.29
CA THR A 137 18.60 -4.77 -17.38
C THR A 137 18.41 -4.37 -15.92
N ASP A 138 19.00 -3.24 -15.50
CA ASP A 138 18.87 -2.72 -14.14
C ASP A 138 17.42 -2.39 -13.81
N PHE A 139 16.72 -1.75 -14.74
CA PHE A 139 15.29 -1.46 -14.59
C PHE A 139 14.46 -2.74 -14.42
N GLY A 140 14.70 -3.75 -15.26
CA GLY A 140 14.03 -5.06 -15.17
C GLY A 140 14.31 -5.75 -13.84
N MET A 141 15.57 -5.79 -13.41
CA MET A 141 16.00 -6.42 -12.17
C MET A 141 15.37 -5.77 -10.95
N VAL A 142 15.45 -4.44 -10.83
CA VAL A 142 14.86 -3.71 -9.69
C VAL A 142 13.35 -3.85 -9.69
N THR A 143 12.69 -3.79 -10.86
CA THR A 143 11.22 -3.98 -10.94
C THR A 143 10.80 -5.36 -10.46
N VAL A 144 11.50 -6.42 -10.84
CA VAL A 144 11.22 -7.79 -10.36
C VAL A 144 11.33 -7.86 -8.84
N ILE A 145 12.40 -7.32 -8.27
CA ILE A 145 12.58 -7.26 -6.81
C ILE A 145 11.45 -6.48 -6.14
N ASP A 146 11.11 -5.33 -6.68
CA ASP A 146 10.07 -4.44 -6.12
C ASP A 146 8.68 -5.10 -6.12
N ILE A 147 8.34 -5.84 -7.16
CA ILE A 147 7.08 -6.58 -7.23
C ILE A 147 7.06 -7.71 -6.19
N VAL A 148 8.15 -8.44 -6.02
CA VAL A 148 8.27 -9.47 -4.98
C VAL A 148 8.13 -8.84 -3.59
N LEU A 149 8.78 -7.72 -3.33
CA LEU A 149 8.64 -6.98 -2.08
C LEU A 149 7.21 -6.47 -1.86
N ALA A 150 6.53 -6.01 -2.91
CA ALA A 150 5.14 -5.59 -2.84
C ALA A 150 4.19 -6.76 -2.49
N LEU A 151 4.41 -7.94 -3.09
CA LEU A 151 3.68 -9.15 -2.73
C LEU A 151 3.93 -9.54 -1.27
N LEU A 152 5.19 -9.56 -0.83
CA LEU A 152 5.54 -9.84 0.57
C LEU A 152 4.89 -8.84 1.52
N ALA A 153 4.93 -7.55 1.21
CA ALA A 153 4.28 -6.52 2.02
C ALA A 153 2.76 -6.72 2.09
N THR A 154 2.12 -7.13 0.99
CA THR A 154 0.68 -7.40 0.94
C THR A 154 0.30 -8.61 1.81
N PHE A 155 1.11 -9.65 1.90
CA PHE A 155 0.77 -10.84 2.69
C PHE A 155 1.30 -10.78 4.14
N VAL A 156 2.37 -10.04 4.41
CA VAL A 156 3.01 -10.00 5.74
C VAL A 156 2.68 -8.72 6.49
N VAL A 157 2.78 -7.56 5.83
CA VAL A 157 2.61 -6.25 6.49
C VAL A 157 1.14 -5.82 6.50
N PHE A 158 0.42 -6.05 5.42
CA PHE A 158 -0.96 -5.58 5.30
C PHE A 158 -1.93 -6.24 6.32
N PRO A 159 -1.93 -7.57 6.57
CA PRO A 159 -2.86 -8.19 7.51
C PRO A 159 -2.81 -7.62 8.93
N PRO A 160 -1.67 -7.54 9.61
CA PRO A 160 -1.60 -6.98 10.96
C PRO A 160 -1.94 -5.48 10.98
N LEU A 161 -1.56 -4.75 9.95
CA LEU A 161 -1.91 -3.33 9.81
C LEU A 161 -3.43 -3.14 9.73
N MET A 162 -4.10 -3.94 8.89
CA MET A 162 -5.53 -3.88 8.69
C MET A 162 -6.30 -4.17 9.97
N ILE A 163 -5.96 -5.25 10.66
CA ILE A 163 -6.58 -5.63 11.93
C ILE A 163 -6.41 -4.52 12.97
N THR A 164 -5.21 -3.97 13.10
CA THR A 164 -4.90 -2.93 14.08
C THR A 164 -5.69 -1.65 13.84
N LEU A 165 -5.69 -1.16 12.60
CA LEU A 165 -6.36 0.09 12.24
C LEU A 165 -7.88 -0.04 12.32
N ASP A 166 -8.44 -1.18 11.91
CA ASP A 166 -9.88 -1.38 11.94
C ASP A 166 -10.40 -1.61 13.37
N THR A 167 -9.67 -2.34 14.20
CA THR A 167 -9.98 -2.49 15.64
C THR A 167 -9.93 -1.13 16.36
N TRP A 168 -8.94 -0.29 16.04
CA TRP A 168 -8.85 1.06 16.60
C TRP A 168 -10.01 1.95 16.17
N ARG A 169 -10.44 1.83 14.91
CA ARG A 169 -11.62 2.53 14.39
C ARG A 169 -12.91 2.11 15.10
N ASP A 170 -13.11 0.82 15.31
CA ASP A 170 -14.30 0.28 15.98
C ASP A 170 -14.34 0.70 17.44
N ARG A 171 -13.23 0.72 18.15
CA ARG A 171 -13.10 1.27 19.50
C ARG A 171 -13.50 2.75 19.56
N ARG A 172 -13.03 3.56 18.61
CA ARG A 172 -13.40 4.99 18.55
C ARG A 172 -14.90 5.22 18.26
N LYS A 173 -15.50 4.40 17.41
CA LYS A 173 -16.95 4.46 17.15
C LYS A 173 -17.75 4.07 18.39
N GLY A 174 -17.34 3.01 19.09
CA GLY A 174 -17.97 2.57 20.35
C GLY A 174 -17.96 3.66 21.43
N LEU A 175 -16.80 4.32 21.63
CA LEU A 175 -16.67 5.44 22.58
C LEU A 175 -17.61 6.61 22.24
N ARG A 176 -17.67 7.02 20.96
CA ARG A 176 -18.57 8.09 20.51
C ARG A 176 -20.06 7.76 20.69
N THR A 177 -20.42 6.49 20.51
CA THR A 177 -21.80 6.04 20.69
C THR A 177 -22.19 6.01 22.19
N ALA A 178 -21.26 5.60 23.05
CA ALA A 178 -21.45 5.62 24.50
C ALA A 178 -21.59 7.07 25.03
N GLU A 179 -20.74 7.97 24.56
CA GLU A 179 -20.77 9.40 24.94
C GLU A 179 -22.10 10.07 24.55
N LYS A 180 -22.56 9.84 23.30
CA LYS A 180 -23.89 10.32 22.87
C LYS A 180 -25.04 9.77 23.68
N ARG A 181 -24.99 8.49 24.08
CA ARG A 181 -26.04 7.89 24.94
C ARG A 181 -26.08 8.57 26.31
N THR A 182 -24.91 8.84 26.87
CA THR A 182 -24.82 9.53 28.20
C THR A 182 -25.30 10.96 28.11
N GLU A 183 -25.02 11.69 27.00
CA GLU A 183 -25.54 13.05 26.79
C GLU A 183 -27.06 13.07 26.66
N ILE A 184 -27.64 12.14 25.88
CA ILE A 184 -29.10 12.03 25.72
C ILE A 184 -29.78 11.71 27.08
N GLN A 185 -29.22 10.80 27.87
CA GLN A 185 -29.75 10.47 29.19
C GLN A 185 -29.72 11.67 30.14
N LYS A 186 -28.62 12.46 30.12
CA LYS A 186 -28.55 13.70 30.94
C LYS A 186 -29.57 14.76 30.53
N GLN A 187 -29.81 14.91 29.21
CA GLN A 187 -30.81 15.84 28.70
C GLN A 187 -32.23 15.41 29.06
N THR A 188 -32.55 14.12 29.03
CA THR A 188 -33.87 13.59 29.41
C THR A 188 -34.12 13.75 30.90
N GLN A 189 -33.12 13.47 31.76
CA GLN A 189 -33.25 13.69 33.21
C GLN A 189 -33.36 15.17 33.62
N GLY A 190 -32.72 16.07 32.87
CA GLY A 190 -32.81 17.51 33.14
C GLY A 190 -34.12 18.17 32.64
N ALA A 191 -34.89 17.48 31.81
CA ALA A 191 -36.18 17.95 31.31
C ALA A 191 -37.38 17.49 32.17
N GLU A 192 -37.15 16.57 33.11
CA GLU A 192 -38.20 16.07 34.05
C GLU A 192 -38.19 16.79 35.41
N ILE A 193 -37.34 17.82 35.59
CA ILE A 193 -37.27 18.69 36.78
C ILE A 193 -37.76 20.08 36.42
#